data_f51a8f2c83cb05a77428415115296cb7
#
_entry.id   f51a8f2c83cb05a77428415115296cb7
#
_cell.length_a   1.000
_cell.length_b   1.000
_cell.length_c   1.000
_cell.angle_alpha   90.00
_cell.angle_beta   90.00
_cell.angle_gamma   90.00
#
_symmetry.space_group_name_H-M   'P 1'
#
loop_
_entity.id
_entity.type
_entity.pdbx_description
1 polymer ?
#
loop_
_entity_poly.entity_id
_entity_poly.type
_entity_poly.pdbx_seq_one_letter_code
_entity_poly.pdbx_strand_id
1 'polypeptide(L)'
;MARKDSEDQKKFMSRMFRGKEIFKPLNTGWIDEHVACVREWVANIFFYTKNGKTIMVDAGYNYERLGEKMGWLDIDPSSIRHILITHQDTDHVGALEQDSELLFRDATIYLSEEENRYLTGEIRRKVIYGLYKLPMVKIDNRRVLLTDGQIIDIDGIKIECILVPGHTWGHMVYLIDDQYLFTGDTIWFGADGGYSFISTLAESNKLSVKSLAVLEENLKRRNESIKIITGHTGWTDNLEFAFRHRAELCAPFKKRMHDPNAPYDGYEESEDTEQSARGARLAKQIDYAAK
;
A
#
# COMPACT_ATOMS: atom_id res chain seq x y z
N MET A 1 -23.89 0.60 -3.73
CA MET A 1 -23.73 1.85 -4.52
C MET A 1 -22.25 2.13 -4.65
N ALA A 2 -21.72 2.17 -5.86
CA ALA A 2 -20.29 2.43 -6.08
C ALA A 2 -19.86 3.73 -5.39
N ARG A 3 -18.76 3.70 -4.65
CA ARG A 3 -18.15 4.92 -4.12
C ARG A 3 -17.56 5.69 -5.30
N LYS A 4 -18.24 6.74 -5.70
CA LYS A 4 -17.65 7.69 -6.66
C LYS A 4 -16.85 8.72 -5.87
N ASP A 5 -15.66 9.03 -6.36
CA ASP A 5 -14.90 10.17 -5.86
C ASP A 5 -15.74 11.42 -6.04
N SER A 6 -16.39 11.87 -4.99
CA SER A 6 -17.17 13.09 -5.07
C SER A 6 -16.22 14.29 -5.14
N GLU A 7 -16.62 15.34 -5.85
CA GLU A 7 -15.89 16.60 -5.87
C GLU A 7 -15.68 17.17 -4.44
N ASP A 8 -16.60 16.86 -3.53
CA ASP A 8 -16.49 17.26 -2.13
C ASP A 8 -15.41 16.48 -1.38
N GLN A 9 -15.22 15.18 -1.69
CA GLN A 9 -14.11 14.40 -1.15
C GLN A 9 -12.77 14.91 -1.67
N LYS A 10 -12.65 15.16 -2.96
CA LYS A 10 -11.44 15.75 -3.56
C LYS A 10 -11.11 17.10 -2.94
N LYS A 11 -12.12 17.98 -2.76
CA LYS A 11 -11.95 19.27 -2.08
C LYS A 11 -11.54 19.15 -0.62
N PHE A 12 -12.13 18.21 0.11
CA PHE A 12 -11.78 17.94 1.51
C PHE A 12 -10.34 17.46 1.62
N MET A 13 -9.95 16.50 0.81
CA MET A 13 -8.59 15.95 0.82
C MET A 13 -7.57 16.98 0.36
N SER A 14 -7.88 17.76 -0.68
CA SER A 14 -7.04 18.88 -1.12
C SER A 14 -6.80 19.90 0.01
N ARG A 15 -7.81 20.24 0.81
CA ARG A 15 -7.65 21.11 1.97
C ARG A 15 -6.79 20.50 3.07
N MET A 16 -6.97 19.21 3.35
CA MET A 16 -6.22 18.52 4.38
C MET A 16 -4.73 18.38 4.06
N PHE A 17 -4.41 18.15 2.80
CA PHE A 17 -3.04 17.79 2.38
C PHE A 17 -2.32 18.90 1.61
N ARG A 18 -2.99 20.04 1.36
CA ARG A 18 -2.40 21.17 0.63
C ARG A 18 -1.04 21.56 1.21
N GLY A 19 -0.03 21.67 0.33
CA GLY A 19 1.34 21.98 0.72
C GLY A 19 2.09 20.86 1.43
N LYS A 20 1.54 19.64 1.46
CA LYS A 20 2.14 18.48 2.11
C LYS A 20 2.36 17.39 1.07
N GLU A 21 3.59 17.10 0.75
CA GLU A 21 3.94 15.95 -0.09
C GLU A 21 3.84 14.64 0.72
N ILE A 22 2.64 14.30 1.19
CA ILE A 22 2.43 13.16 2.07
C ILE A 22 2.31 11.88 1.24
N PHE A 23 1.54 11.93 0.17
CA PHE A 23 1.34 10.81 -0.73
C PHE A 23 1.98 11.12 -2.08
N LYS A 24 2.92 10.29 -2.50
CA LYS A 24 3.57 10.34 -3.81
C LYS A 24 3.58 8.94 -4.40
N PRO A 25 2.39 8.40 -4.73
CA PRO A 25 2.32 7.08 -5.33
C PRO A 25 3.07 7.05 -6.64
N LEU A 26 3.56 5.87 -6.99
CA LEU A 26 4.12 5.62 -8.32
C LEU A 26 3.07 5.85 -9.39
N ASN A 27 3.49 6.24 -10.58
CA ASN A 27 2.59 6.17 -11.72
C ASN A 27 2.28 4.71 -12.08
N THR A 28 1.19 4.50 -12.80
CA THR A 28 0.85 3.17 -13.34
C THR A 28 1.96 2.72 -14.29
N GLY A 29 2.44 1.49 -14.11
CA GLY A 29 3.55 0.94 -14.91
C GLY A 29 4.20 -0.28 -14.28
N TRP A 30 5.31 -0.71 -14.86
CA TRP A 30 6.07 -1.87 -14.40
C TRP A 30 7.32 -1.47 -13.64
N ILE A 31 7.56 -2.06 -12.46
CA ILE A 31 8.85 -1.96 -11.74
C ILE A 31 9.90 -2.82 -12.46
N ASP A 32 9.53 -4.06 -12.77
CA ASP A 32 10.35 -5.01 -13.55
C ASP A 32 9.46 -6.01 -14.29
N GLU A 33 9.99 -7.16 -14.68
CA GLU A 33 9.24 -8.20 -15.40
C GLU A 33 8.20 -8.92 -14.55
N HIS A 34 8.28 -8.79 -13.22
CA HIS A 34 7.39 -9.48 -12.28
C HIS A 34 6.37 -8.57 -11.61
N VAL A 35 6.73 -7.30 -11.37
CA VAL A 35 5.91 -6.39 -10.55
C VAL A 35 5.40 -5.23 -11.36
N ALA A 36 4.09 -5.14 -11.46
CA ALA A 36 3.37 -3.96 -11.95
C ALA A 36 2.74 -3.17 -10.78
N CYS A 37 2.57 -1.87 -11.00
CA CYS A 37 1.88 -0.95 -10.11
C CYS A 37 0.73 -0.27 -10.85
N VAL A 38 -0.42 -0.20 -10.23
CA VAL A 38 -1.50 0.72 -10.62
C VAL A 38 -1.58 1.81 -9.57
N ARG A 39 -1.47 3.07 -10.01
CA ARG A 39 -1.77 4.22 -9.16
C ARG A 39 -3.27 4.36 -9.02
N GLU A 40 -3.77 4.08 -7.83
CA GLU A 40 -5.17 4.23 -7.52
C GLU A 40 -5.33 5.33 -6.46
N TRP A 41 -5.61 6.54 -6.95
CA TRP A 41 -5.74 7.77 -6.15
C TRP A 41 -4.43 8.07 -5.39
N VAL A 42 -4.38 7.84 -4.08
CA VAL A 42 -3.22 8.09 -3.21
C VAL A 42 -2.39 6.84 -2.96
N ALA A 43 -2.87 5.68 -3.37
CA ALA A 43 -2.27 4.38 -3.08
C ALA A 43 -1.69 3.72 -4.32
N ASN A 44 -0.72 2.87 -4.09
CA ASN A 44 -0.15 1.94 -5.06
C ASN A 44 -0.81 0.57 -4.88
N ILE A 45 -1.35 0.03 -5.95
CA ILE A 45 -1.87 -1.34 -5.99
C ILE A 45 -0.93 -2.17 -6.84
N PHE A 46 -0.46 -3.29 -6.30
CA PHE A 46 0.57 -4.05 -6.97
C PHE A 46 0.06 -5.38 -7.51
N PHE A 47 0.71 -5.82 -8.57
CA PHE A 47 0.46 -7.10 -9.23
C PHE A 47 1.79 -7.82 -9.36
N TYR A 48 1.90 -8.97 -8.70
CA TYR A 48 3.05 -9.84 -8.87
C TYR A 48 2.71 -10.96 -9.82
N THR A 49 3.48 -11.09 -10.91
CA THR A 49 3.24 -12.09 -11.95
C THR A 49 4.43 -13.04 -12.10
N LYS A 50 4.15 -14.34 -12.06
CA LYS A 50 5.14 -15.41 -12.29
C LYS A 50 4.45 -16.61 -12.95
N ASN A 51 5.08 -17.16 -13.96
CA ASN A 51 4.59 -18.36 -14.66
C ASN A 51 3.13 -18.22 -15.17
N GLY A 52 2.73 -17.03 -15.61
CA GLY A 52 1.38 -16.75 -16.08
C GLY A 52 0.30 -16.69 -14.99
N LYS A 53 0.71 -16.62 -13.72
CA LYS A 53 -0.17 -16.41 -12.56
C LYS A 53 0.07 -15.03 -11.98
N THR A 54 -1.00 -14.34 -11.62
CA THR A 54 -0.91 -12.99 -11.03
C THR A 54 -1.60 -12.94 -9.68
N ILE A 55 -0.89 -12.41 -8.69
CA ILE A 55 -1.40 -12.10 -7.35
C ILE A 55 -1.49 -10.58 -7.24
N MET A 56 -2.59 -10.07 -6.71
CA MET A 56 -2.76 -8.66 -6.41
C MET A 56 -2.42 -8.39 -4.93
N VAL A 57 -1.77 -7.26 -4.65
CA VAL A 57 -1.49 -6.78 -3.28
C VAL A 57 -2.23 -5.46 -3.10
N ASP A 58 -3.16 -5.46 -2.15
CA ASP A 58 -4.18 -4.45 -1.93
C ASP A 58 -5.13 -4.27 -3.13
N ALA A 59 -6.18 -3.46 -2.98
CA ALA A 59 -7.23 -3.31 -3.99
C ALA A 59 -7.64 -1.86 -4.24
N GLY A 60 -7.06 -0.89 -3.53
CA GLY A 60 -7.35 0.51 -3.76
C GLY A 60 -8.74 0.96 -3.28
N TYR A 61 -9.12 2.14 -3.72
CA TYR A 61 -10.35 2.80 -3.29
C TYR A 61 -11.51 2.61 -4.26
N ASN A 62 -11.26 2.65 -5.58
CA ASN A 62 -12.30 2.64 -6.62
C ASN A 62 -12.03 1.56 -7.68
N TYR A 63 -12.95 0.59 -7.79
CA TYR A 63 -12.78 -0.55 -8.68
C TYR A 63 -12.87 -0.20 -10.17
N GLU A 64 -13.64 0.84 -10.57
CA GLU A 64 -13.77 1.26 -11.97
C GLU A 64 -12.42 1.77 -12.47
N ARG A 65 -11.80 2.66 -11.70
CA ARG A 65 -10.47 3.23 -12.01
C ARG A 65 -9.37 2.17 -11.93
N LEU A 66 -9.42 1.28 -10.95
CA LEU A 66 -8.49 0.16 -10.84
C LEU A 66 -8.59 -0.74 -12.08
N GLY A 67 -9.81 -1.14 -12.48
CA GLY A 67 -10.04 -1.98 -13.64
C GLY A 67 -9.59 -1.33 -14.95
N GLU A 68 -9.86 -0.03 -15.13
CA GLU A 68 -9.40 0.73 -16.30
C GLU A 68 -7.87 0.71 -16.40
N LYS A 69 -7.16 1.03 -15.31
CA LYS A 69 -5.70 1.09 -15.31
C LYS A 69 -5.02 -0.29 -15.37
N MET A 70 -5.67 -1.34 -14.88
CA MET A 70 -5.24 -2.71 -15.12
C MET A 70 -5.21 -3.01 -16.63
N GLY A 71 -6.21 -2.51 -17.38
CA GLY A 71 -6.24 -2.61 -18.84
C GLY A 71 -5.06 -1.92 -19.53
N TRP A 72 -4.54 -0.82 -18.99
CA TRP A 72 -3.33 -0.17 -19.51
C TRP A 72 -2.08 -1.05 -19.42
N LEU A 73 -2.06 -2.00 -18.50
CA LEU A 73 -0.97 -2.93 -18.23
C LEU A 73 -1.19 -4.32 -18.86
N ASP A 74 -2.27 -4.47 -19.64
CA ASP A 74 -2.72 -5.75 -20.19
C ASP A 74 -2.99 -6.83 -19.11
N ILE A 75 -3.42 -6.39 -17.90
CA ILE A 75 -3.82 -7.29 -16.82
C ILE A 75 -5.34 -7.43 -16.84
N ASP A 76 -5.82 -8.64 -17.11
CA ASP A 76 -7.26 -8.95 -17.06
C ASP A 76 -7.73 -9.07 -15.59
N PRO A 77 -8.63 -8.18 -15.11
CA PRO A 77 -9.17 -8.27 -13.77
C PRO A 77 -9.81 -9.63 -13.46
N SER A 78 -10.43 -10.26 -14.46
CA SER A 78 -11.07 -11.57 -14.29
C SER A 78 -10.08 -12.71 -14.02
N SER A 79 -8.79 -12.50 -14.29
CA SER A 79 -7.73 -13.48 -14.00
C SER A 79 -7.29 -13.45 -12.54
N ILE A 80 -7.59 -12.39 -11.79
CA ILE A 80 -7.18 -12.25 -10.39
C ILE A 80 -8.00 -13.18 -9.50
N ARG A 81 -7.33 -14.15 -8.89
CA ARG A 81 -7.93 -15.14 -7.98
C ARG A 81 -7.45 -14.99 -6.54
N HIS A 82 -6.37 -14.26 -6.33
CA HIS A 82 -5.70 -14.13 -5.03
C HIS A 82 -5.33 -12.68 -4.78
N ILE A 83 -5.77 -12.14 -3.65
CA ILE A 83 -5.52 -10.76 -3.25
C ILE A 83 -4.95 -10.78 -1.82
N LEU A 84 -3.72 -10.31 -1.67
CA LEU A 84 -3.08 -10.14 -0.37
C LEU A 84 -3.45 -8.74 0.15
N ILE A 85 -4.05 -8.67 1.32
CA ILE A 85 -4.45 -7.40 1.94
C ILE A 85 -3.47 -7.06 3.06
N THR A 86 -2.80 -5.92 2.93
CA THR A 86 -1.88 -5.44 3.97
C THR A 86 -2.65 -4.98 5.20
N HIS A 87 -3.71 -4.21 5.00
CA HIS A 87 -4.61 -3.75 6.05
C HIS A 87 -5.95 -3.26 5.47
N GLN A 88 -6.91 -2.94 6.34
CA GLN A 88 -8.30 -2.72 5.95
C GLN A 88 -8.65 -1.24 5.64
N ASP A 89 -7.73 -0.32 5.62
CA ASP A 89 -8.04 1.07 5.33
C ASP A 89 -8.64 1.21 3.91
N THR A 90 -9.54 2.16 3.73
CA THR A 90 -10.42 2.22 2.56
C THR A 90 -9.67 2.34 1.23
N ASP A 91 -8.52 2.96 1.23
CA ASP A 91 -7.66 3.10 0.06
C ASP A 91 -6.84 1.84 -0.27
N HIS A 92 -6.96 0.79 0.55
CA HIS A 92 -6.38 -0.53 0.32
C HIS A 92 -7.42 -1.62 0.03
N VAL A 93 -8.67 -1.43 0.47
CA VAL A 93 -9.71 -2.47 0.31
C VAL A 93 -11.04 -1.93 -0.22
N GLY A 94 -11.18 -0.63 -0.43
CA GLY A 94 -12.45 0.01 -0.78
C GLY A 94 -13.04 -0.47 -2.11
N ALA A 95 -12.21 -0.80 -3.09
CA ALA A 95 -12.66 -1.34 -4.35
C ALA A 95 -13.36 -2.70 -4.19
N LEU A 96 -12.95 -3.53 -3.22
CA LEU A 96 -13.58 -4.81 -2.95
C LEU A 96 -15.00 -4.67 -2.39
N GLU A 97 -15.31 -3.61 -1.63
CA GLU A 97 -16.67 -3.34 -1.18
C GLU A 97 -17.59 -3.01 -2.34
N GLN A 98 -17.08 -2.35 -3.36
CA GLN A 98 -17.82 -1.96 -4.56
C GLN A 98 -17.87 -3.08 -5.58
N ASP A 99 -16.80 -3.84 -5.66
CA ASP A 99 -16.53 -4.82 -6.69
C ASP A 99 -17.09 -6.22 -6.40
N SER A 100 -17.49 -6.52 -5.17
CA SER A 100 -17.86 -7.89 -4.77
C SER A 100 -18.86 -8.59 -5.72
N GLU A 101 -19.55 -7.81 -6.53
CA GLU A 101 -20.48 -8.31 -7.55
C GLU A 101 -19.90 -8.34 -8.97
N LEU A 102 -18.75 -7.73 -9.25
CA LEU A 102 -18.25 -7.46 -10.59
C LEU A 102 -16.91 -8.12 -10.94
N LEU A 103 -15.79 -7.49 -10.57
CA LEU A 103 -14.46 -7.88 -11.07
C LEU A 103 -13.80 -9.00 -10.25
N PHE A 104 -13.74 -8.83 -8.93
CA PHE A 104 -12.96 -9.70 -8.02
C PHE A 104 -13.85 -10.63 -7.18
N ARG A 105 -15.07 -10.87 -7.60
CA ARG A 105 -16.07 -11.67 -6.84
C ARG A 105 -15.56 -13.01 -6.38
N ASP A 106 -14.85 -13.71 -7.28
CA ASP A 106 -14.36 -15.06 -7.04
C ASP A 106 -12.94 -15.09 -6.45
N ALA A 107 -12.34 -13.92 -6.21
CA ALA A 107 -11.03 -13.84 -5.62
C ALA A 107 -11.08 -14.19 -4.13
N THR A 108 -10.08 -14.94 -3.68
CA THR A 108 -9.83 -15.19 -2.26
C THR A 108 -8.94 -14.08 -1.72
N ILE A 109 -9.32 -13.44 -0.63
CA ILE A 109 -8.50 -12.46 0.06
C ILE A 109 -7.73 -13.11 1.21
N TYR A 110 -6.50 -12.67 1.39
CA TYR A 110 -5.56 -13.13 2.41
C TYR A 110 -5.20 -11.96 3.30
N LEU A 111 -5.38 -12.09 4.61
CA LEU A 111 -5.11 -11.01 5.56
C LEU A 111 -4.84 -11.62 6.94
N SER A 112 -4.27 -10.84 7.87
CA SER A 112 -4.08 -11.35 9.23
C SER A 112 -5.40 -11.61 9.95
N GLU A 113 -5.38 -12.54 10.92
CA GLU A 113 -6.52 -12.76 11.80
C GLU A 113 -6.93 -11.48 12.54
N GLU A 114 -5.94 -10.69 12.97
CA GLU A 114 -6.19 -9.45 13.70
C GLU A 114 -6.83 -8.39 12.78
N GLU A 115 -6.38 -8.29 11.51
CA GLU A 115 -6.96 -7.37 10.55
C GLU A 115 -8.42 -7.74 10.20
N ASN A 116 -8.71 -9.03 10.13
CA ASN A 116 -10.08 -9.51 9.90
C ASN A 116 -11.08 -9.01 10.95
N ARG A 117 -10.66 -8.74 12.19
CA ARG A 117 -11.51 -8.22 13.25
C ARG A 117 -12.10 -6.84 12.94
N TYR A 118 -11.39 -6.02 12.15
CA TYR A 118 -11.95 -4.76 11.63
C TYR A 118 -13.05 -5.03 10.59
N LEU A 119 -12.80 -5.97 9.67
CA LEU A 119 -13.76 -6.30 8.61
C LEU A 119 -15.03 -6.99 9.14
N THR A 120 -14.93 -7.70 10.29
CA THR A 120 -16.09 -8.27 10.97
C THR A 120 -16.80 -7.28 11.89
N GLY A 121 -16.20 -6.13 12.15
CA GLY A 121 -16.74 -5.11 13.05
C GLY A 121 -16.51 -5.40 14.54
N GLU A 122 -15.73 -6.43 14.88
CA GLU A 122 -15.35 -6.74 16.26
C GLU A 122 -14.57 -5.60 16.90
N ILE A 123 -13.64 -5.02 16.13
CA ILE A 123 -12.92 -3.81 16.51
C ILE A 123 -13.16 -2.70 15.48
N ARG A 124 -12.87 -1.46 15.88
CA ARG A 124 -13.02 -0.28 15.01
C ARG A 124 -11.69 0.39 14.79
N ARG A 125 -11.37 0.66 13.54
CA ARG A 125 -10.22 1.42 13.10
C ARG A 125 -10.27 2.84 13.67
N LYS A 126 -9.23 3.24 14.37
CA LYS A 126 -9.13 4.56 15.00
C LYS A 126 -7.88 5.30 14.49
N VAL A 127 -8.05 6.55 14.16
CA VAL A 127 -6.98 7.45 13.70
C VAL A 127 -6.97 8.73 14.53
N ILE A 128 -6.00 9.61 14.30
CA ILE A 128 -5.83 10.88 15.02
C ILE A 128 -5.79 10.60 16.52
N TYR A 129 -4.82 9.77 16.93
CA TYR A 129 -4.61 9.38 18.34
C TYR A 129 -5.87 8.79 19.01
N GLY A 130 -6.67 8.06 18.25
CA GLY A 130 -7.89 7.41 18.74
C GLY A 130 -9.14 8.30 18.81
N LEU A 131 -9.05 9.54 18.38
CA LEU A 131 -10.17 10.50 18.42
C LEU A 131 -11.19 10.29 17.30
N TYR A 132 -10.77 9.76 16.15
CA TYR A 132 -11.63 9.56 15.01
C TYR A 132 -11.72 8.08 14.64
N LYS A 133 -12.96 7.60 14.38
CA LYS A 133 -13.21 6.22 13.93
C LYS A 133 -13.48 6.23 12.45
N LEU A 134 -12.72 5.44 11.70
CA LEU A 134 -12.97 5.25 10.28
C LEU A 134 -14.22 4.38 10.02
N PRO A 135 -14.89 4.57 8.88
CA PRO A 135 -15.98 3.70 8.48
C PRO A 135 -15.45 2.27 8.25
N MET A 136 -16.29 1.29 8.49
CA MET A 136 -15.98 -0.10 8.18
C MET A 136 -16.21 -0.36 6.70
N VAL A 137 -15.30 -1.07 6.07
CA VAL A 137 -15.45 -1.60 4.70
C VAL A 137 -16.08 -2.99 4.79
N LYS A 138 -17.09 -3.26 3.97
CA LYS A 138 -17.76 -4.55 3.89
C LYS A 138 -17.25 -5.32 2.68
N ILE A 139 -16.69 -6.48 2.92
CA ILE A 139 -16.10 -7.34 1.89
C ILE A 139 -16.71 -8.72 2.03
N ASP A 140 -17.27 -9.26 0.96
CA ASP A 140 -17.97 -10.55 0.93
C ASP A 140 -17.09 -11.70 0.39
N ASN A 141 -15.89 -11.40 -0.08
CA ASN A 141 -14.93 -12.38 -0.60
C ASN A 141 -14.59 -13.46 0.42
N ARG A 142 -14.31 -14.66 -0.09
CA ARG A 142 -13.71 -15.72 0.72
C ARG A 142 -12.41 -15.24 1.36
N ARG A 143 -12.19 -15.57 2.62
CA ARG A 143 -11.02 -15.13 3.40
C ARG A 143 -10.16 -16.31 3.81
N VAL A 144 -8.85 -16.12 3.72
CA VAL A 144 -7.83 -16.96 4.33
C VAL A 144 -7.12 -16.12 5.38
N LEU A 145 -7.21 -16.54 6.63
CA LEU A 145 -6.61 -15.83 7.75
C LEU A 145 -5.18 -16.30 7.96
N LEU A 146 -4.28 -15.34 8.11
CA LEU A 146 -2.84 -15.53 8.18
C LEU A 146 -2.31 -15.18 9.58
N THR A 147 -1.25 -15.87 9.97
CA THR A 147 -0.51 -15.61 11.21
C THR A 147 0.90 -15.11 10.91
N ASP A 148 1.53 -14.50 11.92
CA ASP A 148 2.90 -14.00 11.81
C ASP A 148 3.91 -15.12 11.48
N GLY A 149 4.80 -14.85 10.53
CA GLY A 149 5.83 -15.78 10.07
C GLY A 149 5.30 -16.95 9.22
N GLN A 150 4.02 -16.99 8.90
CA GLN A 150 3.45 -18.03 8.06
C GLN A 150 4.01 -17.92 6.64
N ILE A 151 4.40 -19.06 6.07
CA ILE A 151 4.78 -19.17 4.66
C ILE A 151 3.66 -19.91 3.95
N ILE A 152 3.14 -19.32 2.89
CA ILE A 152 2.15 -19.94 2.01
C ILE A 152 2.71 -20.04 0.58
N ASP A 153 2.19 -21.00 -0.17
CA ASP A 153 2.42 -21.14 -1.60
C ASP A 153 1.10 -20.92 -2.33
N ILE A 154 1.09 -20.02 -3.28
CA ILE A 154 -0.04 -19.79 -4.17
C ILE A 154 0.42 -20.02 -5.60
N ASP A 155 0.02 -21.12 -6.20
CA ASP A 155 0.34 -21.47 -7.59
C ASP A 155 1.86 -21.48 -7.90
N GLY A 156 2.69 -21.85 -6.94
CA GLY A 156 4.16 -21.88 -7.06
C GLY A 156 4.83 -20.53 -6.77
N ILE A 157 4.09 -19.59 -6.21
CA ILE A 157 4.59 -18.30 -5.70
C ILE A 157 4.69 -18.41 -4.17
N LYS A 158 5.91 -18.35 -3.65
CA LYS A 158 6.20 -18.37 -2.22
C LYS A 158 5.89 -17.01 -1.60
N ILE A 159 5.14 -16.98 -0.51
CA ILE A 159 4.80 -15.75 0.19
C ILE A 159 5.05 -15.94 1.69
N GLU A 160 5.94 -15.15 2.25
CA GLU A 160 6.12 -15.06 3.70
C GLU A 160 5.27 -13.89 4.24
N CYS A 161 4.43 -14.19 5.20
CA CYS A 161 3.47 -13.28 5.81
C CYS A 161 4.05 -12.77 7.14
N ILE A 162 4.38 -11.50 7.23
CA ILE A 162 5.06 -10.92 8.39
C ILE A 162 4.15 -9.88 9.03
N LEU A 163 3.81 -10.06 10.30
CA LEU A 163 2.98 -9.11 11.02
C LEU A 163 3.84 -7.91 11.49
N VAL A 164 3.44 -6.71 11.06
CA VAL A 164 4.12 -5.45 11.41
C VAL A 164 3.10 -4.47 11.99
N PRO A 165 2.61 -4.72 13.22
CA PRO A 165 1.55 -3.94 13.80
C PRO A 165 2.01 -2.54 14.18
N GLY A 166 1.07 -1.59 14.12
CA GLY A 166 1.28 -0.20 14.54
C GLY A 166 0.47 0.79 13.74
N HIS A 167 0.50 0.74 12.41
CA HIS A 167 -0.44 1.47 11.58
C HIS A 167 -1.87 0.97 11.85
N THR A 168 -2.11 -0.33 11.68
CA THR A 168 -3.22 -1.07 12.31
C THR A 168 -2.66 -2.14 13.25
N TRP A 169 -3.51 -2.76 14.07
CA TRP A 169 -3.08 -3.86 14.94
C TRP A 169 -2.72 -5.12 14.15
N GLY A 170 -3.36 -5.32 13.01
CA GLY A 170 -3.19 -6.50 12.15
C GLY A 170 -2.38 -6.26 10.89
N HIS A 171 -1.72 -5.09 10.74
CA HIS A 171 -1.00 -4.78 9.52
C HIS A 171 0.01 -5.86 9.14
N MET A 172 -0.09 -6.39 7.92
CA MET A 172 0.76 -7.44 7.41
C MET A 172 1.59 -6.93 6.23
N VAL A 173 2.85 -7.31 6.19
CA VAL A 173 3.71 -7.13 5.02
C VAL A 173 3.96 -8.49 4.38
N TYR A 174 4.15 -8.50 3.07
CA TYR A 174 4.31 -9.73 2.29
C TYR A 174 5.65 -9.74 1.59
N LEU A 175 6.48 -10.74 1.90
CA LEU A 175 7.72 -10.99 1.16
C LEU A 175 7.45 -12.10 0.14
N ILE A 176 7.45 -11.74 -1.14
CA ILE A 176 7.15 -12.64 -2.25
C ILE A 176 8.46 -13.11 -2.88
N ASP A 177 8.59 -14.43 -3.04
CA ASP A 177 9.74 -15.14 -3.64
C ASP A 177 11.10 -14.66 -3.08
N ASP A 178 11.14 -14.29 -1.79
CA ASP A 178 12.31 -13.78 -1.07
C ASP A 178 12.94 -12.50 -1.67
N GLN A 179 12.25 -11.84 -2.62
CA GLN A 179 12.79 -10.71 -3.39
C GLN A 179 11.96 -9.42 -3.33
N TYR A 180 10.65 -9.52 -3.10
CA TYR A 180 9.73 -8.39 -3.18
C TYR A 180 8.96 -8.23 -1.88
N LEU A 181 9.29 -7.18 -1.11
CA LEU A 181 8.63 -6.86 0.14
C LEU A 181 7.60 -5.76 -0.07
N PHE A 182 6.33 -6.11 0.00
CA PHE A 182 5.21 -5.18 -0.04
C PHE A 182 4.86 -4.75 1.37
N THR A 183 5.10 -3.47 1.69
CA THR A 183 5.06 -2.97 3.07
C THR A 183 3.75 -2.28 3.44
N GLY A 184 2.84 -2.05 2.48
CA GLY A 184 1.66 -1.23 2.74
C GLY A 184 2.03 0.08 3.44
N ASP A 185 1.37 0.38 4.54
CA ASP A 185 1.48 1.63 5.30
C ASP A 185 2.41 1.55 6.51
N THR A 186 3.39 0.66 6.50
CA THR A 186 4.38 0.61 7.58
C THR A 186 5.55 1.55 7.34
N ILE A 187 5.93 1.77 6.09
CA ILE A 187 7.05 2.62 5.68
C ILE A 187 6.57 3.69 4.71
N TRP A 188 7.07 4.91 4.91
CA TRP A 188 6.88 6.04 4.01
C TRP A 188 8.24 6.57 3.55
N PHE A 189 8.47 6.72 2.24
CA PHE A 189 9.73 7.23 1.72
C PHE A 189 9.69 8.74 1.54
N GLY A 190 10.60 9.43 2.25
CA GLY A 190 11.02 10.79 1.94
C GLY A 190 12.16 10.80 0.92
N ALA A 191 12.63 12.00 0.59
CA ALA A 191 13.79 12.16 -0.30
C ALA A 191 15.10 11.70 0.36
N ASP A 192 15.15 11.62 1.67
CA ASP A 192 16.33 11.34 2.50
C ASP A 192 16.26 9.97 3.21
N GLY A 193 15.24 9.19 2.99
CA GLY A 193 15.11 7.85 3.57
C GLY A 193 13.68 7.50 3.98
N GLY A 194 13.52 6.27 4.45
CA GLY A 194 12.25 5.75 4.93
C GLY A 194 11.99 6.10 6.39
N TYR A 195 10.76 6.49 6.65
CA TYR A 195 10.20 6.85 7.96
C TYR A 195 9.14 5.82 8.35
N SER A 196 8.82 5.74 9.65
CA SER A 196 7.56 5.12 10.03
C SER A 196 6.40 5.93 9.42
N PHE A 197 5.30 5.23 9.08
CA PHE A 197 4.17 5.87 8.41
C PHE A 197 3.55 6.99 9.27
N ILE A 198 2.72 7.80 8.68
CA ILE A 198 2.16 9.04 9.24
C ILE A 198 1.53 8.80 10.62
N SER A 199 2.07 9.46 11.63
CA SER A 199 1.74 9.23 13.04
C SER A 199 0.27 9.44 13.41
N THR A 200 -0.42 10.35 12.73
CA THR A 200 -1.85 10.63 12.97
C THR A 200 -2.76 9.54 12.42
N LEU A 201 -2.26 8.73 11.48
CA LEU A 201 -2.99 7.61 10.90
C LEU A 201 -2.65 6.27 11.57
N ALA A 202 -1.59 6.21 12.37
CA ALA A 202 -1.22 5.00 13.11
C ALA A 202 -2.05 4.85 14.39
N GLU A 203 -2.45 3.63 14.72
CA GLU A 203 -3.08 3.31 16.01
C GLU A 203 -2.07 3.32 17.15
N SER A 204 -0.82 2.95 16.87
CA SER A 204 0.26 2.98 17.85
C SER A 204 1.62 3.28 17.22
N ASN A 205 2.04 4.55 17.28
CA ASN A 205 3.37 4.97 16.80
C ASN A 205 4.52 4.21 17.48
N LYS A 206 4.39 3.95 18.79
CA LYS A 206 5.40 3.20 19.56
C LYS A 206 5.54 1.77 19.02
N LEU A 207 4.42 1.15 18.69
CA LEU A 207 4.43 -0.21 18.15
C LEU A 207 4.96 -0.21 16.71
N SER A 208 4.57 0.75 15.87
CA SER A 208 5.12 0.90 14.51
C SER A 208 6.65 0.93 14.51
N VAL A 209 7.25 1.81 15.33
CA VAL A 209 8.72 1.91 15.45
C VAL A 209 9.35 0.60 15.91
N LYS A 210 8.75 -0.07 16.90
CA LYS A 210 9.24 -1.36 17.40
C LYS A 210 9.14 -2.46 16.34
N SER A 211 8.02 -2.57 15.67
CA SER A 211 7.78 -3.59 14.64
C SER A 211 8.70 -3.40 13.44
N LEU A 212 8.92 -2.14 13.01
CA LEU A 212 9.87 -1.84 11.94
C LEU A 212 11.32 -2.17 12.32
N ALA A 213 11.71 -1.98 13.58
CA ALA A 213 13.04 -2.40 14.04
C ALA A 213 13.24 -3.91 13.95
N VAL A 214 12.21 -4.69 14.31
CA VAL A 214 12.24 -6.16 14.18
C VAL A 214 12.29 -6.57 12.71
N LEU A 215 11.48 -5.93 11.86
CA LEU A 215 11.47 -6.20 10.42
C LEU A 215 12.86 -5.92 9.81
N GLU A 216 13.46 -4.76 10.10
CA GLU A 216 14.80 -4.39 9.61
C GLU A 216 15.85 -5.45 10.00
N GLU A 217 15.89 -5.88 11.26
CA GLU A 217 16.83 -6.89 11.73
C GLU A 217 16.61 -8.26 11.06
N ASN A 218 15.37 -8.63 10.78
CA ASN A 218 15.05 -9.86 10.05
C ASN A 218 15.53 -9.78 8.60
N LEU A 219 15.36 -8.62 7.93
CA LEU A 219 15.82 -8.42 6.56
C LEU A 219 17.34 -8.39 6.44
N LYS A 220 18.05 -7.78 7.40
CA LYS A 220 19.53 -7.74 7.44
C LYS A 220 20.19 -9.12 7.48
N ARG A 221 19.49 -10.13 7.96
CA ARG A 221 19.99 -11.50 8.06
C ARG A 221 19.85 -12.27 6.74
N ARG A 222 19.17 -11.69 5.75
CA ARG A 222 18.96 -12.31 4.44
C ARG A 222 20.11 -11.91 3.51
N ASN A 223 20.50 -12.82 2.65
CA ASN A 223 21.58 -12.61 1.69
C ASN A 223 21.08 -12.07 0.34
N GLU A 224 19.77 -12.06 0.11
CA GLU A 224 19.15 -11.62 -1.12
C GLU A 224 18.97 -10.09 -1.15
N SER A 225 19.07 -9.52 -2.34
CA SER A 225 18.67 -8.14 -2.58
C SER A 225 17.13 -8.08 -2.64
N ILE A 226 16.53 -7.40 -1.67
CA ILE A 226 15.08 -7.28 -1.55
C ILE A 226 14.64 -5.91 -2.06
N LYS A 227 13.66 -5.90 -2.97
CA LYS A 227 12.94 -4.67 -3.34
C LYS A 227 11.87 -4.37 -2.30
N ILE A 228 12.01 -3.25 -1.61
CA ILE A 228 11.08 -2.76 -0.59
C ILE A 228 10.15 -1.76 -1.26
N ILE A 229 8.85 -2.07 -1.23
CA ILE A 229 7.82 -1.43 -2.04
C ILE A 229 6.72 -0.93 -1.10
N THR A 230 6.36 0.35 -1.17
CA THR A 230 5.47 0.99 -0.20
C THR A 230 4.08 1.30 -0.77
N GLY A 231 3.08 1.38 0.08
CA GLY A 231 1.69 1.62 -0.32
C GLY A 231 1.43 3.02 -0.90
N HIS A 232 2.20 4.04 -0.52
CA HIS A 232 1.90 5.44 -0.89
C HIS A 232 3.05 6.22 -1.49
N THR A 233 4.22 5.60 -1.62
CA THR A 233 5.40 6.28 -2.16
C THR A 233 6.09 5.40 -3.20
N GLY A 234 7.40 5.29 -3.20
CA GLY A 234 8.16 4.56 -4.20
C GLY A 234 8.57 3.16 -3.77
N TRP A 235 9.62 2.69 -4.39
CA TRP A 235 10.31 1.46 -4.05
C TRP A 235 11.84 1.67 -4.02
N THR A 236 12.55 0.81 -3.32
CA THR A 236 14.02 0.83 -3.25
C THR A 236 14.56 -0.59 -3.03
N ASP A 237 15.78 -0.83 -3.49
CA ASP A 237 16.58 -2.02 -3.18
C ASP A 237 17.66 -1.73 -2.11
N ASN A 238 17.63 -0.53 -1.54
CA ASN A 238 18.58 -0.10 -0.50
C ASN A 238 17.93 -0.21 0.89
N LEU A 239 18.29 -1.25 1.63
CA LEU A 239 17.76 -1.52 2.96
C LEU A 239 18.07 -0.39 3.96
N GLU A 240 19.27 0.16 3.92
CA GLU A 240 19.66 1.26 4.81
C GLU A 240 18.79 2.50 4.55
N PHE A 241 18.59 2.86 3.28
CA PHE A 241 17.70 3.94 2.91
C PHE A 241 16.27 3.70 3.43
N ALA A 242 15.74 2.48 3.23
CA ALA A 242 14.36 2.15 3.58
C ALA A 242 14.05 2.29 5.08
N PHE A 243 15.03 2.12 5.96
CA PHE A 243 14.83 2.15 7.41
C PHE A 243 15.55 3.30 8.13
N ARG A 244 16.18 4.20 7.40
CA ARG A 244 17.07 5.26 7.96
C ARG A 244 16.40 6.10 9.06
N HIS A 245 15.17 6.49 8.86
CA HIS A 245 14.43 7.35 9.76
C HIS A 245 13.20 6.65 10.39
N ARG A 246 13.21 5.31 10.46
CA ARG A 246 12.05 4.52 10.94
C ARG A 246 11.56 4.90 12.35
N ALA A 247 12.42 5.48 13.17
CA ALA A 247 12.05 5.96 14.52
C ALA A 247 11.55 7.40 14.54
N GLU A 248 11.49 8.06 13.39
CA GLU A 248 11.10 9.45 13.26
C GLU A 248 9.73 9.61 12.60
N LEU A 249 9.09 10.72 12.90
CA LEU A 249 7.90 11.14 12.13
C LEU A 249 8.31 11.50 10.71
N CYS A 250 7.46 11.19 9.76
CA CYS A 250 7.61 11.53 8.37
C CYS A 250 7.96 13.03 8.18
N ALA A 251 9.09 13.31 7.51
CA ALA A 251 9.64 14.66 7.38
C ALA A 251 8.73 15.67 6.67
N PRO A 252 8.00 15.32 5.58
CA PRO A 252 7.04 16.24 4.96
C PRO A 252 5.94 16.67 5.89
N PHE A 253 5.52 15.79 6.79
CA PHE A 253 4.51 16.11 7.78
C PHE A 253 4.99 17.15 8.80
N LYS A 254 6.26 17.12 9.18
CA LYS A 254 6.87 18.09 10.09
C LYS A 254 7.14 19.43 9.42
N LYS A 255 7.64 19.43 8.18
CA LYS A 255 8.19 20.63 7.53
C LYS A 255 7.14 21.49 6.80
N ARG A 256 6.02 20.90 6.40
CA ARG A 256 5.02 21.57 5.56
C ARG A 256 3.67 21.76 6.26
N MET A 257 3.70 22.10 7.51
CA MET A 257 2.48 22.49 8.20
C MET A 257 2.02 23.86 7.69
N HIS A 258 1.22 23.84 6.62
CA HIS A 258 0.45 24.97 6.09
C HIS A 258 1.18 26.02 5.28
N ASP A 259 1.35 25.78 4.00
CA ASP A 259 1.10 26.80 3.01
C ASP A 259 -0.33 26.62 2.48
N PRO A 260 -1.30 27.45 2.92
CA PRO A 260 -2.68 27.32 2.45
C PRO A 260 -2.84 27.63 0.96
N ASN A 261 -1.82 28.20 0.31
CA ASN A 261 -1.81 28.58 -1.09
C ASN A 261 -0.98 27.62 -1.96
N ALA A 262 -0.23 26.69 -1.35
CA ALA A 262 0.52 25.72 -2.13
C ALA A 262 -0.42 24.85 -2.96
N PRO A 263 -0.09 24.60 -4.24
CA PRO A 263 -0.86 23.64 -5.02
C PRO A 263 -0.83 22.28 -4.34
N TYR A 264 -1.91 21.56 -4.47
CA TYR A 264 -2.00 20.19 -3.99
C TYR A 264 -1.60 19.25 -5.13
N ASP A 265 -0.42 18.69 -5.04
CA ASP A 265 0.20 17.86 -6.08
C ASP A 265 0.08 16.36 -5.81
N GLY A 266 -0.36 15.95 -4.63
CA GLY A 266 -0.45 14.53 -4.26
C GLY A 266 -1.66 13.78 -4.82
N TYR A 267 -2.66 14.52 -5.34
CA TYR A 267 -3.89 13.95 -5.91
C TYR A 267 -3.96 14.04 -7.43
N GLU A 268 -3.10 14.85 -8.03
CA GLU A 268 -3.12 15.02 -9.46
C GLU A 268 -2.45 13.84 -10.14
N GLU A 269 -3.25 13.14 -10.91
CA GLU A 269 -2.81 12.01 -11.72
C GLU A 269 -2.50 12.44 -13.15
N SER A 270 -2.19 13.72 -13.37
CA SER A 270 -2.04 14.29 -14.71
C SER A 270 -0.94 13.64 -15.57
N GLU A 271 0.08 13.06 -14.91
CA GLU A 271 1.17 12.34 -15.56
C GLU A 271 0.93 10.83 -15.64
N ASP A 272 -0.11 10.33 -14.99
CA ASP A 272 -0.46 8.91 -14.98
C ASP A 272 -1.43 8.61 -16.13
N THR A 273 -0.89 8.27 -17.27
CA THR A 273 -1.62 8.03 -18.50
C THR A 273 -1.34 6.65 -19.06
N GLU A 274 -2.25 6.14 -19.90
CA GLU A 274 -2.04 4.88 -20.60
C GLU A 274 -0.73 4.85 -21.38
N GLN A 275 -0.38 5.97 -22.03
CA GLN A 275 0.86 6.08 -22.78
C GLN A 275 2.09 5.96 -21.87
N SER A 276 2.08 6.60 -20.68
CA SER A 276 3.18 6.48 -19.71
C SER A 276 3.25 5.08 -19.12
N ALA A 277 2.12 4.45 -18.85
CA ALA A 277 2.04 3.11 -18.29
C ALA A 277 2.68 2.03 -19.19
N ARG A 278 2.50 2.17 -20.51
CA ARG A 278 3.03 1.21 -21.50
C ARG A 278 4.51 1.43 -21.86
N GLY A 279 5.10 2.56 -21.53
CA GLY A 279 6.37 3.02 -22.13
C GLY A 279 7.63 2.84 -21.28
N ALA A 280 7.56 2.83 -19.96
CA ALA A 280 8.76 2.91 -19.13
C ALA A 280 8.68 2.06 -17.85
N ARG A 281 9.86 1.63 -17.39
CA ARG A 281 10.01 1.04 -16.06
C ARG A 281 9.94 2.13 -14.99
N LEU A 282 9.20 1.88 -13.92
CA LEU A 282 9.09 2.79 -12.80
C LEU A 282 10.43 2.89 -12.06
N ALA A 283 10.94 4.11 -11.94
CA ALA A 283 12.21 4.38 -11.30
C ALA A 283 12.14 4.10 -9.79
N LYS A 284 13.25 3.59 -9.22
CA LYS A 284 13.39 3.45 -7.79
C LYS A 284 13.55 4.82 -7.11
N GLN A 285 13.18 4.87 -5.83
CA GLN A 285 13.44 6.02 -4.98
C GLN A 285 14.95 6.29 -4.90
N ILE A 286 15.35 7.53 -5.12
CA ILE A 286 16.75 7.94 -5.08
C ILE A 286 17.08 8.48 -3.69
N ASP A 287 18.21 8.04 -3.14
CA ASP A 287 18.79 8.61 -1.92
C ASP A 287 19.48 9.94 -2.25
N TYR A 288 18.82 11.04 -1.98
CA TYR A 288 19.37 12.38 -2.16
C TYR A 288 20.35 12.78 -1.04
N ALA A 289 20.33 12.10 0.10
CA ALA A 289 21.25 12.38 1.20
C ALA A 289 22.64 11.75 1.00
N ALA A 290 22.73 10.75 0.11
CA ALA A 290 24.00 10.09 -0.24
C ALA A 290 24.80 10.82 -1.33
N LYS A 291 24.26 11.90 -1.89
CA LYS A 291 24.91 12.77 -2.89
C LYS A 291 25.45 14.03 -2.21
#